data_ef832ea222f925f72f6c0f06d4845ecc
#
_entry.id   ef832ea222f925f72f6c0f06d4845ecc
#
_cell.length_a   1.000
_cell.length_b   1.000
_cell.length_c   1.000
_cell.angle_alpha   90.00
_cell.angle_beta   90.00
_cell.angle_gamma   90.00
#
_symmetry.space_group_name_H-M   'P 1'
#
loop_
_entity.id
_entity.type
_entity.pdbx_description
1 polymer ?
#
loop_
_entity_poly.entity_id
_entity_poly.type
_entity_poly.pdbx_seq_one_letter_code
_entity_poly.pdbx_strand_id
1 'polypeptide(L)'
;MTPWPGGAPPTDSQLGELVDDALGLHSVERFEEFREAKEKGEDSGHSTVFQEDIDAGRFDAAELFALGDAVFGHEFRAADGYADVQAVVSGRRVHNGARGALDTFSCAGCHSVGGPNGAGAATQNAYLFGDGVRQSSTLIRNSPAVLGVGMVQALAREMSLELQRTRDAAIDQAKSTGRAVSVQLETKSVDFGILTARANGSIDASELAGIDPDLVVKPFGWKGQFPNLRRTIEDAARIHFGIQSGPMEQRHRDEPMPELLGDGPDWWDPDADGVQRELQEGSLTATAIYLATLEVPTIVPPSSAALRDRWAHGDALFDEIGCADCHTRSLGLISTLWEEAPDTTGAEPFVVALFQDGEEPKGTPRVKLFSDLKRHDMGQELADPHTHTDHPHIPAQTWLTRPLWGLAESPPYLHDGRAATIPDAITAHGGEAQDSANAFVALSLSDQSDLHVFLLSLSRTPKLRAPL
;
A
#
# COMPACT_ATOMS: atom_id res chain seq x y z
N MET A 1 -4.78 22.58 20.84
CA MET A 1 -6.07 22.09 21.39
C MET A 1 -6.86 23.30 21.85
N THR A 2 -7.85 23.70 21.10
CA THR A 2 -8.89 24.61 21.61
C THR A 2 -9.74 23.80 22.59
N PRO A 3 -10.07 24.33 23.77
CA PRO A 3 -10.96 23.62 24.67
C PRO A 3 -12.32 23.44 24.00
N TRP A 4 -12.92 22.28 24.22
CA TRP A 4 -14.26 21.96 23.77
C TRP A 4 -15.24 23.05 24.21
N PRO A 5 -16.02 23.66 23.32
CA PRO A 5 -16.95 24.72 23.72
C PRO A 5 -18.15 24.09 24.42
N GLY A 6 -18.10 23.98 25.75
CA GLY A 6 -19.30 23.61 26.49
C GLY A 6 -19.17 22.60 27.61
N GLY A 7 -18.04 22.46 28.28
CA GLY A 7 -18.04 21.70 29.54
C GLY A 7 -17.33 20.36 29.50
N ALA A 8 -17.89 19.31 30.03
CA ALA A 8 -17.28 17.99 30.15
C ALA A 8 -17.08 17.32 28.78
N PRO A 9 -16.01 16.50 28.59
CA PRO A 9 -15.84 15.75 27.36
C PRO A 9 -17.06 14.84 27.13
N PRO A 10 -17.45 14.61 25.86
CA PRO A 10 -18.58 13.73 25.54
C PRO A 10 -18.35 12.32 26.09
N THR A 11 -19.43 11.68 26.47
CA THR A 11 -19.44 10.28 26.87
C THR A 11 -19.23 9.41 25.63
N ASP A 12 -18.82 8.15 25.82
CA ASP A 12 -18.58 7.20 24.70
C ASP A 12 -19.83 7.05 23.79
N SER A 13 -21.05 7.13 24.36
CA SER A 13 -22.30 7.16 23.58
C SER A 13 -22.46 8.44 22.76
N GLN A 14 -22.07 9.60 23.28
CA GLN A 14 -22.14 10.86 22.55
C GLN A 14 -21.05 11.00 21.50
N LEU A 15 -19.90 10.35 21.70
CA LEU A 15 -18.86 10.20 20.68
C LEU A 15 -19.33 9.28 19.56
N GLY A 16 -20.04 8.19 19.88
CA GLY A 16 -20.69 7.32 18.90
C GLY A 16 -21.69 8.09 18.02
N GLU A 17 -22.61 8.81 18.63
CA GLU A 17 -23.61 9.64 17.91
C GLU A 17 -22.96 10.72 17.03
N LEU A 18 -21.89 11.35 17.48
CA LEU A 18 -21.14 12.35 16.68
C LEU A 18 -20.37 11.74 15.53
N VAL A 19 -19.87 10.53 15.70
CA VAL A 19 -19.20 9.76 14.63
C VAL A 19 -20.23 9.27 13.63
N ASP A 20 -21.38 8.76 14.09
CA ASP A 20 -22.49 8.32 13.25
C ASP A 20 -23.08 9.47 12.41
N ASP A 21 -23.21 10.66 13.01
CA ASP A 21 -23.69 11.86 12.31
C ASP A 21 -22.63 12.40 11.31
N ALA A 22 -21.36 12.36 11.69
CA ALA A 22 -20.25 12.81 10.82
C ALA A 22 -19.94 11.86 9.66
N LEU A 23 -20.26 10.58 9.81
CA LEU A 23 -20.06 9.54 8.79
C LEU A 23 -21.34 9.22 7.99
N GLY A 24 -22.47 9.84 8.31
CA GLY A 24 -23.76 9.57 7.68
C GLY A 24 -24.33 8.20 8.02
N LEU A 25 -23.88 7.58 9.12
CA LEU A 25 -24.31 6.27 9.56
C LEU A 25 -25.75 6.32 10.09
N HIS A 26 -26.73 6.19 9.22
CA HIS A 26 -28.13 6.07 9.61
C HIS A 26 -28.58 4.63 9.90
N SER A 27 -27.64 3.69 10.16
CA SER A 27 -28.03 2.32 10.49
C SER A 27 -27.11 1.58 11.46
N VAL A 28 -26.99 2.10 12.68
CA VAL A 28 -26.48 1.30 13.81
C VAL A 28 -27.23 -0.04 13.90
N GLU A 29 -28.55 -0.06 13.59
CA GLU A 29 -29.37 -1.26 13.57
C GLU A 29 -28.87 -2.33 12.59
N ARG A 30 -28.47 -1.97 11.35
CA ARG A 30 -27.94 -2.93 10.37
C ARG A 30 -26.57 -3.46 10.74
N PHE A 31 -25.74 -2.61 11.34
CA PHE A 31 -24.43 -3.02 11.82
C PHE A 31 -24.54 -3.98 13.02
N GLU A 32 -25.47 -3.72 13.93
CA GLU A 32 -25.75 -4.63 15.04
C GLU A 32 -26.32 -5.96 14.55
N GLU A 33 -27.20 -5.96 13.54
CA GLU A 33 -27.70 -7.17 12.88
C GLU A 33 -26.56 -7.98 12.27
N PHE A 34 -25.60 -7.32 11.60
CA PHE A 34 -24.42 -7.97 11.02
C PHE A 34 -23.49 -8.55 12.10
N ARG A 35 -23.25 -7.79 13.17
CA ARG A 35 -22.45 -8.25 14.31
C ARG A 35 -23.12 -9.41 15.03
N GLU A 36 -24.43 -9.35 15.23
CA GLU A 36 -25.21 -10.43 15.84
C GLU A 36 -25.26 -11.70 14.99
N ALA A 37 -25.33 -11.58 13.66
CA ALA A 37 -25.25 -12.73 12.75
C ALA A 37 -23.87 -13.40 12.83
N LYS A 38 -22.78 -12.61 12.90
CA LYS A 38 -21.41 -13.09 13.09
C LYS A 38 -21.23 -13.78 14.46
N GLU A 39 -21.79 -13.22 15.55
CA GLU A 39 -21.72 -13.80 16.89
C GLU A 39 -22.55 -15.09 17.01
N LYS A 40 -23.64 -15.21 16.28
CA LYS A 40 -24.51 -16.42 16.29
C LYS A 40 -23.96 -17.58 15.48
N GLY A 41 -22.85 -17.37 14.76
CA GLY A 41 -22.26 -18.40 13.87
C GLY A 41 -23.25 -18.85 12.78
N GLU A 42 -24.27 -18.05 12.53
CA GLU A 42 -25.05 -18.16 11.33
C GLU A 42 -24.09 -17.86 10.21
N ASP A 43 -23.90 -18.84 9.35
CA ASP A 43 -23.07 -18.76 8.16
C ASP A 43 -23.61 -17.59 7.31
N SER A 44 -23.22 -16.38 7.69
CA SER A 44 -23.33 -15.22 6.82
C SER A 44 -22.31 -15.53 5.75
N GLY A 45 -22.75 -16.33 4.79
CA GLY A 45 -22.01 -16.58 3.60
C GLY A 45 -21.45 -15.25 3.19
N HIS A 46 -20.14 -15.12 3.10
CA HIS A 46 -19.41 -13.90 2.85
C HIS A 46 -20.27 -12.65 2.90
N SER A 47 -19.79 -11.59 3.44
CA SER A 47 -20.32 -10.28 3.09
C SER A 47 -20.01 -10.05 1.62
N THR A 48 -20.67 -10.82 0.76
CA THR A 48 -20.51 -10.74 -0.68
C THR A 48 -21.13 -9.44 -1.12
N VAL A 49 -20.30 -8.45 -1.37
CA VAL A 49 -20.75 -7.16 -1.91
C VAL A 49 -20.77 -7.28 -3.42
N PHE A 50 -21.94 -7.08 -4.01
CA PHE A 50 -22.07 -7.05 -5.45
C PHE A 50 -21.85 -5.62 -5.98
N GLN A 51 -21.13 -5.50 -7.07
CA GLN A 51 -20.84 -4.18 -7.67
C GLN A 51 -22.14 -3.46 -8.12
N GLU A 52 -23.12 -4.20 -8.60
CA GLU A 52 -24.42 -3.67 -9.01
C GLU A 52 -25.19 -2.98 -7.86
N ASP A 53 -24.95 -3.40 -6.63
CA ASP A 53 -25.56 -2.78 -5.46
C ASP A 53 -24.88 -1.45 -5.11
N ILE A 54 -23.57 -1.36 -5.32
CA ILE A 54 -22.80 -0.12 -5.19
C ILE A 54 -23.23 0.86 -6.29
N ASP A 55 -23.28 0.42 -7.54
CA ASP A 55 -23.64 1.24 -8.70
C ASP A 55 -25.09 1.74 -8.61
N ALA A 56 -25.97 0.97 -7.99
CA ALA A 56 -27.35 1.37 -7.68
C ALA A 56 -27.46 2.37 -6.51
N GLY A 57 -26.33 2.76 -5.89
CA GLY A 57 -26.30 3.70 -4.75
C GLY A 57 -26.94 3.13 -3.48
N ARG A 58 -26.87 1.81 -3.26
CA ARG A 58 -27.46 1.14 -2.07
C ARG A 58 -26.61 1.31 -0.84
N PHE A 59 -25.33 1.69 -1.00
CA PHE A 59 -24.38 1.85 0.07
C PHE A 59 -23.77 3.24 0.05
N ASP A 60 -23.61 3.84 1.20
CA ASP A 60 -22.80 5.04 1.38
C ASP A 60 -21.33 4.67 1.68
N ALA A 61 -20.47 5.70 1.85
CA ALA A 61 -19.05 5.50 2.09
C ALA A 61 -18.74 4.78 3.41
N ALA A 62 -19.55 5.00 4.44
CA ALA A 62 -19.35 4.40 5.75
C ALA A 62 -19.80 2.93 5.78
N GLU A 63 -20.90 2.62 5.09
CA GLU A 63 -21.36 1.25 4.90
C GLU A 63 -20.33 0.46 4.08
N LEU A 64 -19.77 1.05 3.02
CA LEU A 64 -18.69 0.41 2.24
C LEU A 64 -17.40 0.26 3.04
N PHE A 65 -17.08 1.20 3.92
CA PHE A 65 -15.98 1.04 4.86
C PHE A 65 -16.17 -0.16 5.78
N ALA A 66 -17.36 -0.29 6.38
CA ALA A 66 -17.68 -1.40 7.29
C ALA A 66 -17.69 -2.76 6.56
N LEU A 67 -18.22 -2.79 5.33
CA LEU A 67 -18.20 -4.00 4.49
C LEU A 67 -16.77 -4.36 4.09
N GLY A 68 -15.93 -3.39 3.76
CA GLY A 68 -14.52 -3.60 3.44
C GLY A 68 -13.70 -4.11 4.63
N ASP A 69 -13.95 -3.58 5.84
CA ASP A 69 -13.37 -4.09 7.09
C ASP A 69 -13.78 -5.54 7.34
N ALA A 70 -15.05 -5.87 7.09
CA ALA A 70 -15.53 -7.23 7.22
C ALA A 70 -14.86 -8.21 6.25
N VAL A 71 -14.66 -7.82 4.98
CA VAL A 71 -13.90 -8.62 3.99
C VAL A 71 -12.44 -8.74 4.41
N PHE A 72 -11.82 -7.67 4.89
CA PHE A 72 -10.42 -7.64 5.33
C PHE A 72 -10.17 -8.56 6.54
N GLY A 73 -11.12 -8.63 7.45
CA GLY A 73 -11.08 -9.52 8.62
C GLY A 73 -11.62 -10.94 8.39
N HIS A 74 -12.23 -11.20 7.22
CA HIS A 74 -12.83 -12.49 6.91
C HIS A 74 -11.79 -13.61 6.86
N GLU A 75 -12.06 -14.74 7.50
CA GLU A 75 -11.27 -15.95 7.38
C GLU A 75 -11.78 -16.79 6.20
N PHE A 76 -11.09 -16.71 5.09
CA PHE A 76 -11.41 -17.46 3.89
C PHE A 76 -11.26 -18.96 4.11
N ARG A 77 -12.20 -19.75 3.59
CA ARG A 77 -12.29 -21.21 3.73
C ARG A 77 -12.50 -21.85 2.36
N ALA A 78 -12.43 -23.17 2.29
CA ALA A 78 -12.66 -23.90 1.05
C ALA A 78 -14.04 -23.60 0.42
N ALA A 79 -15.07 -23.29 1.23
CA ALA A 79 -16.36 -22.87 0.71
C ALA A 79 -16.34 -21.51 0.01
N ASP A 80 -15.30 -20.74 0.25
CA ASP A 80 -15.04 -19.42 -0.28
C ASP A 80 -14.08 -19.45 -1.46
N GLY A 81 -13.62 -20.64 -1.88
CA GLY A 81 -12.57 -20.80 -2.87
C GLY A 81 -11.16 -20.72 -2.28
N TYR A 82 -10.99 -20.83 -0.96
CA TYR A 82 -9.65 -20.93 -0.38
C TYR A 82 -8.98 -22.20 -0.90
N ALA A 83 -7.94 -22.02 -1.71
CA ALA A 83 -7.34 -23.06 -2.52
C ALA A 83 -6.85 -24.28 -1.74
N ASP A 84 -7.08 -25.47 -2.27
CA ASP A 84 -6.33 -26.65 -1.89
C ASP A 84 -4.85 -26.43 -2.23
N VAL A 85 -4.03 -26.48 -1.19
CA VAL A 85 -2.57 -26.29 -1.24
C VAL A 85 -1.84 -27.14 -2.26
N GLN A 86 -2.45 -28.20 -2.76
CA GLN A 86 -1.84 -29.09 -3.74
C GLN A 86 -2.03 -28.63 -5.18
N ALA A 87 -3.03 -27.83 -5.44
CA ALA A 87 -3.40 -27.34 -6.75
C ALA A 87 -2.95 -25.91 -7.06
N VAL A 88 -2.39 -25.17 -6.09
CA VAL A 88 -2.01 -23.76 -6.27
C VAL A 88 -0.98 -23.60 -7.37
N VAL A 89 -1.42 -23.04 -8.47
CA VAL A 89 -0.66 -22.80 -9.69
C VAL A 89 0.32 -21.63 -9.52
N SER A 90 0.11 -20.73 -8.56
CA SER A 90 0.88 -19.51 -8.34
C SER A 90 2.26 -19.70 -7.70
N GLY A 91 2.86 -20.87 -7.87
CA GLY A 91 4.22 -21.11 -7.43
C GLY A 91 4.32 -21.99 -6.18
N ARG A 92 5.41 -22.73 -6.16
CA ARG A 92 5.73 -23.64 -5.06
C ARG A 92 6.18 -22.82 -3.86
N ARG A 93 5.56 -23.06 -2.70
CA ARG A 93 5.88 -22.33 -1.47
C ARG A 93 6.57 -23.22 -0.48
N VAL A 94 7.41 -22.58 0.32
CA VAL A 94 8.05 -23.20 1.47
C VAL A 94 7.77 -22.35 2.70
N HIS A 95 7.04 -22.88 3.66
CA HIS A 95 6.84 -22.24 4.96
C HIS A 95 7.61 -23.01 6.03
N ASN A 96 8.51 -22.33 6.73
CA ASN A 96 9.36 -22.93 7.79
C ASN A 96 10.05 -24.23 7.38
N GLY A 97 10.49 -24.34 6.12
CA GLY A 97 11.18 -25.54 5.59
C GLY A 97 10.25 -26.70 5.21
N ALA A 98 8.93 -26.54 5.34
CA ALA A 98 7.95 -27.48 4.85
C ALA A 98 7.35 -27.01 3.51
N ARG A 99 7.05 -27.89 2.60
CA ARG A 99 6.21 -27.60 1.43
C ARG A 99 4.88 -27.06 1.95
N GLY A 100 4.58 -25.84 1.54
CA GLY A 100 3.67 -25.10 2.31
C GLY A 100 2.33 -24.82 1.73
N ALA A 101 1.46 -24.67 2.67
CA ALA A 101 0.18 -24.01 2.62
C ALA A 101 0.31 -22.54 2.23
N LEU A 102 -0.79 -21.94 1.87
CA LEU A 102 -0.94 -20.49 1.77
C LEU A 102 -0.52 -19.80 3.07
N ASP A 103 -0.14 -18.52 2.99
CA ASP A 103 0.54 -17.85 4.12
C ASP A 103 -0.42 -17.49 5.25
N THR A 104 -1.70 -17.26 4.94
CA THR A 104 -2.72 -16.81 5.90
C THR A 104 -4.13 -17.13 5.38
N PHE A 105 -5.13 -16.94 6.23
CA PHE A 105 -6.55 -17.11 5.90
C PHE A 105 -7.29 -15.77 5.79
N SER A 106 -6.69 -14.64 6.20
CA SER A 106 -7.31 -13.32 6.16
C SER A 106 -6.27 -12.22 5.98
N CYS A 107 -6.69 -11.08 5.44
CA CYS A 107 -5.81 -9.89 5.33
C CYS A 107 -5.35 -9.44 6.73
N ALA A 108 -6.28 -9.42 7.70
CA ALA A 108 -5.99 -9.07 9.09
C ALA A 108 -4.95 -9.99 9.75
N GLY A 109 -4.79 -11.23 9.29
CA GLY A 109 -3.78 -12.16 9.77
C GLY A 109 -2.35 -11.67 9.56
N CYS A 110 -2.10 -10.93 8.45
CA CYS A 110 -0.81 -10.34 8.13
C CYS A 110 -0.72 -8.85 8.44
N HIS A 111 -1.84 -8.14 8.55
CA HIS A 111 -1.86 -6.70 8.77
C HIS A 111 -2.40 -6.32 10.16
N SER A 112 -2.06 -7.09 11.22
CA SER A 112 -2.61 -6.95 12.56
C SER A 112 -1.70 -6.26 13.58
N VAL A 113 -0.41 -6.12 13.31
CA VAL A 113 0.53 -5.45 14.22
C VAL A 113 0.36 -3.94 14.12
N GLY A 114 0.28 -3.25 15.25
CA GLY A 114 0.14 -1.79 15.31
C GLY A 114 -1.27 -1.32 15.66
N GLY A 115 -2.22 -2.22 15.89
CA GLY A 115 -3.52 -1.91 16.45
C GLY A 115 -4.73 -2.50 15.72
N PRO A 116 -5.93 -2.19 16.22
CA PRO A 116 -7.16 -2.60 15.56
C PRO A 116 -7.25 -2.05 14.14
N ASN A 117 -8.07 -2.68 13.32
CA ASN A 117 -8.27 -2.36 11.90
C ASN A 117 -7.09 -2.72 10.99
N GLY A 118 -6.24 -3.66 11.39
CA GLY A 118 -5.32 -4.36 10.52
C GLY A 118 -4.25 -3.52 9.82
N ALA A 119 -3.96 -2.36 10.37
CA ALA A 119 -3.15 -1.37 9.68
C ALA A 119 -1.64 -1.58 9.80
N GLY A 120 -1.22 -2.61 10.54
CA GLY A 120 0.19 -2.86 10.83
C GLY A 120 0.87 -3.84 9.91
N ALA A 121 2.10 -4.18 10.29
CA ALA A 121 2.88 -5.25 9.69
C ALA A 121 2.64 -6.58 10.43
N ALA A 122 3.04 -7.69 9.84
CA ALA A 122 3.09 -8.98 10.52
C ALA A 122 4.47 -9.24 11.12
N THR A 123 4.50 -10.00 12.20
CA THR A 123 5.75 -10.50 12.79
C THR A 123 6.32 -11.71 12.06
N GLN A 124 5.53 -12.34 11.18
CA GLN A 124 5.96 -13.45 10.34
C GLN A 124 6.04 -13.05 8.88
N ASN A 125 6.93 -13.69 8.14
CA ASN A 125 7.14 -13.45 6.73
C ASN A 125 6.31 -14.40 5.87
N ALA A 126 5.89 -13.91 4.70
CA ALA A 126 5.46 -14.72 3.59
C ALA A 126 6.67 -15.20 2.77
N TYR A 127 6.62 -16.43 2.28
CA TYR A 127 7.66 -17.06 1.46
C TYR A 127 7.10 -17.37 0.08
N LEU A 128 7.29 -16.41 -0.83
CA LEU A 128 6.64 -16.41 -2.14
C LEU A 128 7.50 -17.12 -3.18
N PHE A 129 6.87 -17.83 -4.09
CA PHE A 129 7.54 -18.53 -5.19
C PHE A 129 8.59 -19.55 -4.72
N GLY A 130 9.65 -19.76 -5.50
CA GLY A 130 10.74 -20.69 -5.17
C GLY A 130 10.56 -22.10 -5.74
N ASP A 131 11.49 -23.00 -5.35
CA ASP A 131 11.53 -24.38 -5.84
C ASP A 131 10.63 -25.36 -5.04
N GLY A 132 9.91 -24.85 -4.04
CA GLY A 132 9.05 -25.64 -3.16
C GLY A 132 9.79 -26.53 -2.17
N VAL A 133 11.10 -26.41 -2.06
CA VAL A 133 11.96 -27.24 -1.20
C VAL A 133 12.83 -26.39 -0.29
N ARG A 134 13.51 -25.37 -0.84
CA ARG A 134 14.47 -24.55 -0.12
C ARG A 134 13.90 -23.17 0.12
N GLN A 135 13.85 -22.75 1.37
CA GLN A 135 13.46 -21.39 1.76
C GLN A 135 14.35 -20.32 1.09
N SER A 136 15.64 -20.61 0.91
CA SER A 136 16.57 -19.69 0.23
C SER A 136 16.28 -19.46 -1.24
N SER A 137 15.37 -20.23 -1.84
CA SER A 137 14.91 -20.03 -3.22
C SER A 137 13.67 -19.14 -3.30
N THR A 138 13.06 -18.79 -2.18
CA THR A 138 11.83 -17.99 -2.12
C THR A 138 12.11 -16.50 -2.05
N LEU A 139 11.14 -15.70 -2.48
CA LEU A 139 11.10 -14.27 -2.17
C LEU A 139 10.49 -14.09 -0.78
N ILE A 140 11.25 -13.54 0.14
CA ILE A 140 10.78 -13.30 1.50
C ILE A 140 10.15 -11.92 1.56
N ARG A 141 8.93 -11.83 2.09
CA ARG A 141 8.20 -10.57 2.23
C ARG A 141 7.62 -10.44 3.63
N ASN A 142 7.98 -9.35 4.28
CA ASN A 142 7.27 -8.90 5.47
C ASN A 142 6.07 -8.05 5.06
N SER A 143 4.97 -8.18 5.77
CA SER A 143 3.74 -7.43 5.46
C SER A 143 3.94 -5.94 5.80
N PRO A 144 3.78 -5.02 4.85
CA PRO A 144 3.89 -3.59 5.12
C PRO A 144 2.63 -3.05 5.81
N ALA A 145 2.78 -1.98 6.58
CA ALA A 145 1.63 -1.25 7.09
C ALA A 145 0.78 -0.68 5.95
N VAL A 146 -0.55 -0.71 6.11
CA VAL A 146 -1.51 -0.23 5.10
C VAL A 146 -2.21 1.07 5.50
N LEU A 147 -1.67 1.78 6.49
CA LEU A 147 -2.16 3.09 6.93
C LEU A 147 -1.89 4.17 5.87
N GLY A 148 -2.86 5.06 5.66
CA GLY A 148 -2.72 6.21 4.77
C GLY A 148 -2.57 5.88 3.28
N VAL A 149 -2.81 4.64 2.87
CA VAL A 149 -2.56 4.18 1.49
C VAL A 149 -3.42 4.87 0.44
N GLY A 150 -4.59 5.40 0.81
CA GLY A 150 -5.39 6.23 -0.09
C GLY A 150 -4.67 7.52 -0.48
N MET A 151 -4.00 8.19 0.49
CA MET A 151 -3.18 9.37 0.20
C MET A 151 -1.99 9.04 -0.70
N VAL A 152 -1.36 7.88 -0.48
CA VAL A 152 -0.26 7.39 -1.29
C VAL A 152 -0.70 7.16 -2.73
N GLN A 153 -1.86 6.51 -2.94
CA GLN A 153 -2.41 6.31 -4.28
C GLN A 153 -2.77 7.63 -4.97
N ALA A 154 -3.38 8.56 -4.25
CA ALA A 154 -3.74 9.87 -4.81
C ALA A 154 -2.50 10.64 -5.27
N LEU A 155 -1.43 10.68 -4.45
CA LEU A 155 -0.15 11.28 -4.81
C LEU A 155 0.45 10.62 -6.05
N ALA A 156 0.53 9.29 -6.07
CA ALA A 156 1.10 8.53 -7.19
C ALA A 156 0.32 8.76 -8.50
N ARG A 157 -1.02 8.85 -8.41
CA ARG A 157 -1.87 9.19 -9.56
C ARG A 157 -1.56 10.59 -10.10
N GLU A 158 -1.50 11.59 -9.23
CA GLU A 158 -1.15 12.97 -9.65
C GLU A 158 0.24 13.03 -10.29
N MET A 159 1.24 12.41 -9.65
CA MET A 159 2.61 12.33 -10.17
C MET A 159 2.63 11.69 -11.56
N SER A 160 1.96 10.56 -11.73
CA SER A 160 1.87 9.87 -13.03
C SER A 160 1.28 10.76 -14.12
N LEU A 161 0.17 11.45 -13.82
CA LEU A 161 -0.48 12.35 -14.76
C LEU A 161 0.41 13.54 -15.15
N GLU A 162 1.17 14.11 -14.22
CA GLU A 162 2.11 15.20 -14.47
C GLU A 162 3.27 14.73 -15.36
N LEU A 163 3.87 13.58 -15.08
CA LEU A 163 4.95 13.00 -15.88
C LEU A 163 4.48 12.66 -17.30
N GLN A 164 3.30 12.05 -17.44
CA GLN A 164 2.73 11.73 -18.75
C GLN A 164 2.40 12.98 -19.56
N ARG A 165 1.88 14.05 -18.95
CA ARG A 165 1.67 15.34 -19.63
C ARG A 165 2.99 15.94 -20.12
N THR A 166 4.05 15.87 -19.34
CA THR A 166 5.40 16.34 -19.74
C THR A 166 5.92 15.54 -20.94
N ARG A 167 5.75 14.21 -20.92
CA ARG A 167 6.07 13.34 -22.07
C ARG A 167 5.29 13.75 -23.33
N ASP A 168 3.98 13.89 -23.20
CA ASP A 168 3.11 14.16 -24.34
C ASP A 168 3.41 15.52 -24.97
N ALA A 169 3.67 16.54 -24.14
CA ALA A 169 4.13 17.85 -24.61
C ALA A 169 5.48 17.77 -25.34
N ALA A 170 6.43 16.96 -24.86
CA ALA A 170 7.71 16.75 -25.53
C ALA A 170 7.54 16.04 -26.89
N ILE A 171 6.65 15.05 -26.98
CA ILE A 171 6.31 14.35 -28.22
C ILE A 171 5.71 15.33 -29.25
N ASP A 172 4.76 16.16 -28.83
CA ASP A 172 4.09 17.14 -29.72
C ASP A 172 5.10 18.20 -30.20
N GLN A 173 5.98 18.65 -29.32
CA GLN A 173 7.06 19.58 -29.70
C GLN A 173 8.05 18.94 -30.67
N ALA A 174 8.45 17.69 -30.45
CA ALA A 174 9.36 16.97 -31.34
C ALA A 174 8.75 16.76 -32.74
N LYS A 175 7.47 16.38 -32.82
CA LYS A 175 6.75 16.24 -34.08
C LYS A 175 6.63 17.57 -34.83
N SER A 176 6.27 18.65 -34.13
CA SER A 176 6.07 19.97 -34.74
C SER A 176 7.36 20.62 -35.25
N THR A 177 8.47 20.42 -34.54
CA THR A 177 9.76 20.99 -34.89
C THR A 177 10.61 20.12 -35.83
N GLY A 178 10.23 18.83 -35.99
CA GLY A 178 11.04 17.85 -36.70
C GLY A 178 12.36 17.49 -36.03
N ARG A 179 12.53 17.80 -34.74
CA ARG A 179 13.75 17.59 -33.95
C ARG A 179 13.47 16.80 -32.68
N ALA A 180 14.51 16.12 -32.19
CA ALA A 180 14.41 15.49 -30.87
C ALA A 180 14.30 16.56 -29.77
N VAL A 181 13.51 16.27 -28.74
CA VAL A 181 13.28 17.10 -27.55
C VAL A 181 13.54 16.26 -26.30
N SER A 182 14.52 16.66 -25.50
CA SER A 182 14.81 16.05 -24.19
C SER A 182 14.19 16.91 -23.10
N VAL A 183 13.51 16.27 -22.16
CA VAL A 183 12.86 16.91 -21.02
C VAL A 183 13.23 16.21 -19.73
N GLN A 184 13.46 17.00 -18.67
CA GLN A 184 13.54 16.49 -17.30
C GLN A 184 12.15 16.05 -16.85
N LEU A 185 12.05 14.85 -16.32
CA LEU A 185 10.83 14.33 -15.71
C LEU A 185 10.86 14.57 -14.21
N GLU A 186 10.21 15.65 -13.78
CA GLU A 186 10.11 16.02 -12.38
C GLU A 186 8.63 16.25 -12.02
N THR A 187 8.21 15.77 -10.87
CA THR A 187 6.89 16.02 -10.28
C THR A 187 7.03 16.13 -8.77
N LYS A 188 6.34 17.10 -8.14
CA LYS A 188 6.35 17.33 -6.69
C LYS A 188 7.78 17.40 -6.08
N SER A 189 8.73 17.90 -6.86
CA SER A 189 10.18 17.99 -6.55
C SER A 189 10.88 16.60 -6.47
N VAL A 190 10.29 15.58 -7.03
CA VAL A 190 10.93 14.26 -7.23
C VAL A 190 11.38 14.15 -8.68
N ASP A 191 12.66 13.86 -8.88
CA ASP A 191 13.29 13.69 -10.18
C ASP A 191 13.26 12.23 -10.62
N PHE A 192 12.74 11.99 -11.84
CA PHE A 192 12.66 10.69 -12.49
C PHE A 192 13.56 10.56 -13.72
N GLY A 193 14.54 11.47 -13.88
CA GLY A 193 15.51 11.45 -14.97
C GLY A 193 15.02 12.14 -16.23
N ILE A 194 15.60 11.76 -17.38
CA ILE A 194 15.39 12.44 -18.66
C ILE A 194 14.66 11.52 -19.63
N LEU A 195 13.68 12.07 -20.34
CA LEU A 195 13.02 11.44 -21.47
C LEU A 195 13.33 12.22 -22.75
N THR A 196 13.68 11.53 -23.83
CA THR A 196 13.89 12.15 -25.13
C THR A 196 12.84 11.70 -26.13
N ALA A 197 11.98 12.64 -26.57
CA ALA A 197 10.99 12.42 -27.63
C ALA A 197 11.63 12.70 -29.01
N ARG A 198 11.37 11.83 -30.00
CA ARG A 198 11.85 11.96 -31.36
C ARG A 198 10.77 12.46 -32.31
N ALA A 199 11.15 13.06 -33.43
CA ALA A 199 10.22 13.62 -34.42
C ALA A 199 9.21 12.60 -34.98
N ASN A 200 9.52 11.31 -34.98
CA ASN A 200 8.63 10.24 -35.40
C ASN A 200 7.62 9.82 -34.31
N GLY A 201 7.66 10.45 -33.13
CA GLY A 201 6.80 10.15 -32.00
C GLY A 201 7.33 9.03 -31.08
N SER A 202 8.47 8.40 -31.40
CA SER A 202 9.09 7.44 -30.47
C SER A 202 9.76 8.17 -29.31
N ILE A 203 9.89 7.48 -28.19
CA ILE A 203 10.58 7.97 -27.00
C ILE A 203 11.85 7.16 -26.73
N ASP A 204 12.83 7.82 -26.14
CA ASP A 204 13.98 7.20 -25.50
C ASP A 204 13.82 7.37 -23.99
N ALA A 205 13.75 6.27 -23.30
CA ALA A 205 13.52 6.17 -21.86
C ALA A 205 14.75 5.59 -21.12
N SER A 206 15.91 5.55 -21.76
CA SER A 206 17.12 4.93 -21.21
C SER A 206 17.74 5.71 -20.04
N GLU A 207 17.38 6.99 -19.89
CA GLU A 207 17.84 7.85 -18.80
C GLU A 207 16.76 8.07 -17.72
N LEU A 208 15.73 7.23 -17.70
CA LEU A 208 14.74 7.22 -16.59
C LEU A 208 15.37 6.66 -15.32
N ALA A 209 14.95 7.19 -14.19
CA ALA A 209 15.42 6.77 -12.87
C ALA A 209 14.25 6.41 -11.96
N GLY A 210 14.20 5.15 -11.52
CA GLY A 210 13.27 4.66 -10.50
C GLY A 210 11.79 4.58 -10.92
N ILE A 211 11.51 4.62 -12.22
CA ILE A 211 10.17 4.50 -12.80
C ILE A 211 10.21 3.69 -14.10
N ASP A 212 9.09 3.09 -14.47
CA ASP A 212 8.95 2.37 -15.74
C ASP A 212 8.68 3.32 -16.91
N PRO A 213 8.94 2.90 -18.17
CA PRO A 213 8.70 3.73 -19.35
C PRO A 213 7.24 4.16 -19.58
N ASP A 214 6.27 3.52 -18.91
CA ASP A 214 4.87 3.91 -18.92
C ASP A 214 4.59 5.21 -18.14
N LEU A 215 5.58 5.65 -17.34
CA LEU A 215 5.52 6.82 -16.46
C LEU A 215 4.37 6.74 -15.45
N VAL A 216 4.05 5.52 -15.01
CA VAL A 216 3.10 5.29 -13.94
C VAL A 216 3.87 5.08 -12.64
N VAL A 217 3.66 5.96 -11.67
CA VAL A 217 4.17 5.79 -10.31
C VAL A 217 3.36 4.68 -9.64
N LYS A 218 4.05 3.60 -9.26
CA LYS A 218 3.46 2.38 -8.69
C LYS A 218 3.82 2.29 -7.21
N PRO A 219 2.97 2.81 -6.30
CA PRO A 219 3.36 2.98 -4.90
C PRO A 219 3.18 1.73 -4.04
N PHE A 220 2.65 0.64 -4.60
CA PHE A 220 2.33 -0.57 -3.86
C PHE A 220 3.21 -1.76 -4.24
N GLY A 221 3.28 -2.73 -3.30
CA GLY A 221 4.29 -3.77 -3.32
C GLY A 221 5.68 -3.27 -2.90
N TRP A 222 6.53 -4.14 -2.43
CA TRP A 222 7.91 -3.78 -2.05
C TRP A 222 8.78 -3.32 -3.23
N LYS A 223 8.45 -3.80 -4.42
CA LYS A 223 9.14 -3.47 -5.69
C LYS A 223 8.49 -2.31 -6.46
N GLY A 224 7.44 -1.68 -5.94
CA GLY A 224 6.69 -0.69 -6.72
C GLY A 224 6.04 -1.33 -7.95
N GLN A 225 5.16 -2.31 -7.72
CA GLN A 225 4.60 -3.17 -8.75
C GLN A 225 3.20 -2.74 -9.17
N PHE A 226 2.40 -2.22 -8.21
CA PHE A 226 0.98 -1.95 -8.43
C PHE A 226 0.67 -0.45 -8.35
N PRO A 227 -0.13 0.06 -9.32
CA PRO A 227 -0.48 1.48 -9.37
C PRO A 227 -1.62 1.87 -8.41
N ASN A 228 -2.45 0.93 -7.98
CA ASN A 228 -3.64 1.18 -7.17
C ASN A 228 -3.94 0.04 -6.20
N LEU A 229 -4.84 0.32 -5.24
CA LEU A 229 -5.24 -0.63 -4.20
C LEU A 229 -5.93 -1.84 -4.78
N ARG A 230 -6.85 -1.66 -5.74
CA ARG A 230 -7.58 -2.77 -6.37
C ARG A 230 -6.64 -3.86 -6.87
N ARG A 231 -5.61 -3.50 -7.67
CA ARG A 231 -4.63 -4.46 -8.18
C ARG A 231 -3.78 -5.09 -7.08
N THR A 232 -3.49 -4.34 -6.04
CA THR A 232 -2.77 -4.85 -4.86
C THR A 232 -3.60 -5.88 -4.10
N ILE A 233 -4.90 -5.60 -3.90
CA ILE A 233 -5.82 -6.52 -3.19
C ILE A 233 -6.00 -7.82 -4.00
N GLU A 234 -6.21 -7.71 -5.30
CA GLU A 234 -6.35 -8.88 -6.18
C GLU A 234 -5.09 -9.77 -6.15
N ASP A 235 -3.90 -9.16 -6.27
CA ASP A 235 -2.66 -9.92 -6.23
C ASP A 235 -2.42 -10.54 -4.85
N ALA A 236 -2.72 -9.81 -3.78
CA ALA A 236 -2.63 -10.33 -2.42
C ALA A 236 -3.60 -11.51 -2.19
N ALA A 237 -4.85 -11.41 -2.66
CA ALA A 237 -5.83 -12.49 -2.55
C ALA A 237 -5.37 -13.74 -3.31
N ARG A 238 -4.92 -13.57 -4.54
CA ARG A 238 -4.37 -14.65 -5.36
C ARG A 238 -3.14 -15.30 -4.72
N ILE A 239 -2.20 -14.48 -4.24
CA ILE A 239 -0.92 -14.98 -3.73
C ILE A 239 -1.07 -15.60 -2.35
N HIS A 240 -1.82 -15.00 -1.44
CA HIS A 240 -1.85 -15.41 -0.03
C HIS A 240 -3.00 -16.35 0.31
N PHE A 241 -4.09 -16.32 -0.46
CA PHE A 241 -5.29 -17.15 -0.21
C PHE A 241 -5.58 -18.12 -1.37
N GLY A 242 -4.97 -17.94 -2.54
CA GLY A 242 -5.33 -18.64 -3.77
C GLY A 242 -6.62 -18.14 -4.41
N ILE A 243 -7.22 -17.09 -3.87
CA ILE A 243 -8.53 -16.57 -4.27
C ILE A 243 -8.43 -15.67 -5.49
N GLN A 244 -9.36 -15.83 -6.41
CA GLN A 244 -9.39 -15.13 -7.67
C GLN A 244 -10.59 -14.20 -7.77
N SER A 245 -10.39 -13.04 -8.37
CA SER A 245 -11.47 -12.12 -8.65
C SER A 245 -12.02 -12.30 -10.07
N GLY A 246 -13.31 -12.10 -10.26
CA GLY A 246 -13.91 -12.11 -11.58
C GLY A 246 -13.24 -11.15 -12.57
N PRO A 247 -12.89 -9.89 -12.20
CA PRO A 247 -12.09 -9.01 -13.03
C PRO A 247 -10.71 -9.55 -13.40
N MET A 248 -10.03 -10.24 -12.50
CA MET A 248 -8.73 -10.88 -12.79
C MET A 248 -8.88 -12.00 -13.81
N GLU A 249 -9.87 -12.87 -13.64
CA GLU A 249 -10.20 -13.92 -14.60
C GLU A 249 -10.44 -13.33 -16.00
N GLN A 250 -11.20 -12.24 -16.10
CA GLN A 250 -11.48 -11.61 -17.38
C GLN A 250 -10.22 -11.06 -18.05
N ARG A 251 -9.32 -10.41 -17.28
CA ARG A 251 -8.05 -9.91 -17.82
C ARG A 251 -7.15 -11.05 -18.32
N HIS A 252 -7.05 -12.13 -17.57
CA HIS A 252 -6.27 -13.30 -18.00
C HIS A 252 -6.84 -13.95 -19.26
N ARG A 253 -8.14 -13.81 -19.49
CA ARG A 253 -8.81 -14.27 -20.69
C ARG A 253 -8.43 -13.47 -21.91
N ASP A 254 -8.37 -12.13 -21.74
CA ASP A 254 -8.08 -11.19 -22.80
C ASP A 254 -6.59 -11.08 -23.11
N GLU A 255 -5.73 -11.20 -22.07
CA GLU A 255 -4.28 -11.18 -22.15
C GLU A 255 -3.68 -12.37 -21.39
N PRO A 256 -3.57 -13.54 -22.01
CA PRO A 256 -3.05 -14.73 -21.35
C PRO A 256 -1.64 -14.51 -20.80
N MET A 257 -1.45 -14.77 -19.52
CA MET A 257 -0.14 -14.79 -18.86
C MET A 257 0.24 -16.26 -18.55
N PRO A 258 0.68 -17.03 -19.56
CA PRO A 258 0.94 -18.46 -19.41
C PRO A 258 2.03 -18.78 -18.37
N GLU A 259 2.92 -17.83 -18.10
CA GLU A 259 4.03 -17.99 -17.17
C GLU A 259 3.58 -18.00 -15.69
N LEU A 260 2.41 -17.46 -15.39
CA LEU A 260 1.88 -17.34 -14.03
C LEU A 260 0.97 -18.50 -13.62
N LEU A 261 0.24 -19.06 -14.57
CA LEU A 261 -0.88 -19.96 -14.30
C LEU A 261 -0.62 -21.40 -14.76
N GLY A 262 0.57 -21.70 -15.34
CA GLY A 262 0.89 -23.01 -15.88
C GLY A 262 0.05 -23.38 -17.11
N ASP A 263 0.25 -24.62 -17.61
CA ASP A 263 -0.43 -25.13 -18.81
C ASP A 263 -1.85 -25.70 -18.52
N GLY A 264 -2.52 -25.22 -17.47
CA GLY A 264 -3.84 -25.72 -17.08
C GLY A 264 -4.95 -25.27 -18.05
N PRO A 265 -5.92 -26.14 -18.36
CA PRO A 265 -6.96 -25.87 -19.34
C PRO A 265 -8.04 -24.87 -18.88
N ASP A 266 -8.14 -24.60 -17.58
CA ASP A 266 -9.24 -23.83 -17.01
C ASP A 266 -8.76 -22.55 -16.32
N TRP A 267 -8.67 -21.50 -17.09
CA TRP A 267 -8.32 -20.13 -16.63
C TRP A 267 -9.31 -19.53 -15.63
N TRP A 268 -10.50 -20.16 -15.49
CA TRP A 268 -11.62 -19.72 -14.63
C TRP A 268 -11.55 -20.26 -13.22
N ASP A 269 -10.76 -21.26 -13.01
CA ASP A 269 -10.61 -22.02 -11.80
C ASP A 269 -9.17 -22.55 -11.82
N PRO A 270 -8.19 -21.62 -11.65
CA PRO A 270 -6.77 -21.97 -11.77
C PRO A 270 -6.29 -22.91 -10.68
N ASP A 271 -6.95 -23.00 -9.56
CA ASP A 271 -6.64 -23.95 -8.48
C ASP A 271 -7.46 -25.25 -8.56
N ALA A 272 -8.43 -25.30 -9.51
CA ALA A 272 -9.24 -26.46 -9.81
C ALA A 272 -10.08 -26.95 -8.63
N ASP A 273 -10.55 -26.05 -7.77
CA ASP A 273 -11.40 -26.37 -6.63
C ASP A 273 -12.90 -26.41 -6.96
N GLY A 274 -13.27 -25.94 -8.17
CA GLY A 274 -14.64 -25.89 -8.69
C GLY A 274 -15.42 -24.64 -8.31
N VAL A 275 -14.81 -23.69 -7.62
CA VAL A 275 -15.36 -22.36 -7.31
C VAL A 275 -14.83 -21.35 -8.30
N GLN A 276 -15.65 -20.44 -8.78
CA GLN A 276 -15.27 -19.38 -9.72
C GLN A 276 -15.72 -18.03 -9.16
N ARG A 277 -14.97 -16.98 -9.47
CA ARG A 277 -15.26 -15.62 -9.00
C ARG A 277 -15.36 -15.52 -7.48
N GLU A 278 -14.41 -16.09 -6.80
CA GLU A 278 -14.34 -16.24 -5.37
C GLU A 278 -14.33 -14.90 -4.64
N LEU A 279 -13.71 -13.86 -5.24
CA LEU A 279 -13.77 -12.50 -4.76
C LEU A 279 -14.58 -11.63 -5.72
N GLN A 280 -15.77 -11.24 -5.28
CA GLN A 280 -16.66 -10.40 -6.06
C GLN A 280 -16.10 -8.99 -6.24
N GLU A 281 -16.42 -8.36 -7.37
CA GLU A 281 -15.93 -7.01 -7.70
C GLU A 281 -16.35 -5.97 -6.67
N GLY A 282 -17.57 -6.02 -6.17
CA GLY A 282 -18.04 -5.14 -5.10
C GLY A 282 -17.28 -5.32 -3.79
N SER A 283 -16.87 -6.56 -3.46
CA SER A 283 -16.02 -6.82 -2.29
C SER A 283 -14.62 -6.22 -2.46
N LEU A 284 -14.05 -6.24 -3.68
CA LEU A 284 -12.81 -5.51 -3.99
C LEU A 284 -12.98 -4.01 -3.80
N THR A 285 -14.06 -3.44 -4.33
CA THR A 285 -14.40 -2.03 -4.21
C THR A 285 -14.53 -1.62 -2.74
N ALA A 286 -15.29 -2.37 -1.94
CA ALA A 286 -15.45 -2.11 -0.52
C ALA A 286 -14.12 -2.20 0.24
N THR A 287 -13.30 -3.21 -0.03
CA THR A 287 -11.96 -3.37 0.59
C THR A 287 -11.02 -2.24 0.18
N ALA A 288 -11.05 -1.80 -1.08
CA ALA A 288 -10.25 -0.68 -1.54
C ALA A 288 -10.66 0.65 -0.85
N ILE A 289 -11.97 0.89 -0.67
CA ILE A 289 -12.49 2.05 0.06
C ILE A 289 -12.07 1.98 1.54
N TYR A 290 -12.20 0.82 2.18
CA TYR A 290 -11.74 0.60 3.56
C TYR A 290 -10.26 0.98 3.70
N LEU A 291 -9.38 0.42 2.90
CA LEU A 291 -7.94 0.69 2.95
C LEU A 291 -7.61 2.15 2.63
N ALA A 292 -8.27 2.75 1.64
CA ALA A 292 -8.03 4.14 1.24
C ALA A 292 -8.40 5.13 2.33
N THR A 293 -9.42 4.83 3.13
CA THR A 293 -9.94 5.71 4.17
C THR A 293 -9.42 5.41 5.57
N LEU A 294 -8.50 4.45 5.71
CA LEU A 294 -7.77 4.24 6.94
C LEU A 294 -6.99 5.50 7.35
N GLU A 295 -6.76 5.63 8.65
CA GLU A 295 -6.07 6.77 9.22
C GLU A 295 -4.70 7.02 8.59
N VAL A 296 -4.33 8.31 8.52
CA VAL A 296 -3.00 8.75 8.10
C VAL A 296 -2.13 8.93 9.34
N PRO A 297 -0.99 8.22 9.48
CA PRO A 297 -0.08 8.43 10.59
C PRO A 297 0.45 9.85 10.65
N THR A 298 0.87 10.28 11.81
CA THR A 298 1.31 11.65 12.07
C THR A 298 2.65 11.67 12.78
N ILE A 299 3.24 12.86 12.89
CA ILE A 299 4.42 13.07 13.72
C ILE A 299 3.94 13.37 15.14
N VAL A 300 4.40 12.61 16.13
CA VAL A 300 4.06 12.79 17.55
C VAL A 300 5.33 13.20 18.34
N PRO A 301 5.67 14.50 18.39
CA PRO A 301 6.85 14.94 19.13
C PRO A 301 6.72 14.60 20.61
N PRO A 302 7.83 14.32 21.32
CA PRO A 302 7.81 14.02 22.74
C PRO A 302 7.22 15.14 23.57
N SER A 303 6.51 14.81 24.65
CA SER A 303 5.92 15.78 25.57
C SER A 303 6.95 16.48 26.48
N SER A 304 8.02 15.78 26.90
CA SER A 304 9.06 16.35 27.77
C SER A 304 9.99 17.31 27.02
N ALA A 305 10.38 18.42 27.64
CA ALA A 305 11.28 19.40 27.03
C ALA A 305 12.63 18.79 26.65
N ALA A 306 13.24 17.99 27.52
CA ALA A 306 14.52 17.35 27.28
C ALA A 306 14.50 16.39 26.06
N LEU A 307 13.41 15.67 25.86
CA LEU A 307 13.25 14.81 24.69
C LEU A 307 12.91 15.61 23.42
N ARG A 308 12.27 16.78 23.55
CA ARG A 308 12.02 17.66 22.40
C ARG A 308 13.28 18.25 21.81
N ASP A 309 14.27 18.62 22.66
CA ASP A 309 15.57 19.10 22.18
C ASP A 309 16.30 17.99 21.41
N ARG A 310 16.28 16.77 21.92
CA ARG A 310 16.83 15.58 21.24
C ARG A 310 16.08 15.26 19.96
N TRP A 311 14.76 15.33 19.99
CA TRP A 311 13.89 15.15 18.84
C TRP A 311 14.21 16.16 17.71
N ALA A 312 14.37 17.45 18.07
CA ALA A 312 14.70 18.48 17.11
C ALA A 312 16.11 18.32 16.51
N HIS A 313 17.07 17.84 17.33
CA HIS A 313 18.40 17.51 16.84
C HIS A 313 18.36 16.29 15.91
N GLY A 314 17.62 15.22 16.25
CA GLY A 314 17.41 14.06 15.41
C GLY A 314 16.70 14.38 14.10
N ASP A 315 15.73 15.33 14.13
CA ASP A 315 15.05 15.86 12.94
C ASP A 315 16.05 16.56 12.00
N ALA A 316 16.99 17.34 12.52
CA ALA A 316 18.06 17.97 11.74
C ALA A 316 19.05 16.93 11.15
N LEU A 317 19.44 15.95 11.96
CA LEU A 317 20.33 14.86 11.52
C LEU A 317 19.76 14.06 10.36
N PHE A 318 18.43 13.87 10.32
CA PHE A 318 17.75 13.18 9.22
C PHE A 318 18.03 13.83 7.85
N ASP A 319 18.08 15.16 7.78
CA ASP A 319 18.47 15.87 6.57
C ASP A 319 20.00 15.86 6.37
N GLU A 320 20.76 16.09 7.44
CA GLU A 320 22.22 16.25 7.38
C GLU A 320 22.92 15.01 6.84
N ILE A 321 22.46 13.80 7.20
CA ILE A 321 23.04 12.55 6.73
C ILE A 321 22.38 11.99 5.46
N GLY A 322 21.50 12.76 4.80
CA GLY A 322 20.96 12.45 3.49
C GLY A 322 19.74 11.50 3.48
N CYS A 323 19.12 11.19 4.61
CA CYS A 323 17.90 10.34 4.63
C CYS A 323 16.76 10.97 3.83
N ALA A 324 16.65 12.31 3.88
CA ALA A 324 15.60 13.07 3.21
C ALA A 324 15.70 13.07 1.68
N ASP A 325 16.81 12.64 1.09
CA ASP A 325 17.01 12.59 -0.36
C ASP A 325 16.07 11.58 -1.03
N CYS A 326 15.81 10.44 -0.36
CA CYS A 326 14.83 9.43 -0.76
C CYS A 326 13.56 9.51 0.09
N HIS A 327 13.71 9.63 1.41
CA HIS A 327 12.59 9.78 2.33
C HIS A 327 12.11 11.25 2.38
N THR A 328 11.71 11.77 1.21
CA THR A 328 11.15 13.13 1.05
C THR A 328 10.06 13.36 2.08
N ARG A 329 10.23 14.37 2.93
CA ARG A 329 9.40 14.60 4.13
C ARG A 329 7.92 14.71 3.84
N SER A 330 7.55 15.41 2.76
CA SER A 330 6.15 15.56 2.39
C SER A 330 5.97 15.91 0.91
N LEU A 331 4.91 15.40 0.32
CA LEU A 331 4.49 15.71 -1.03
C LEU A 331 3.18 16.50 -1.01
N GLY A 332 3.04 17.47 -1.94
CA GLY A 332 1.82 18.26 -2.09
C GLY A 332 0.73 17.45 -2.81
N LEU A 333 -0.49 17.42 -2.26
CA LEU A 333 -1.64 16.75 -2.86
C LEU A 333 -2.63 17.81 -3.37
N ILE A 334 -2.98 17.78 -4.65
CA ILE A 334 -3.87 18.76 -5.28
C ILE A 334 -5.34 18.47 -4.92
N SER A 335 -5.72 17.19 -4.97
CA SER A 335 -7.08 16.74 -4.68
C SER A 335 -7.09 15.74 -3.53
N THR A 336 -7.98 15.98 -2.57
CA THR A 336 -8.26 15.06 -1.46
C THR A 336 -9.37 14.05 -1.79
N LEU A 337 -9.94 14.15 -2.99
CA LEU A 337 -10.91 13.17 -3.48
C LEU A 337 -10.17 11.97 -4.07
N TRP A 338 -10.54 10.82 -3.58
CA TRP A 338 -10.05 9.54 -4.05
C TRP A 338 -11.16 8.81 -4.79
N GLU A 339 -10.80 8.21 -5.92
CA GLU A 339 -11.73 7.54 -6.80
C GLU A 339 -11.41 6.06 -6.86
N GLU A 340 -12.40 5.22 -6.61
CA GLU A 340 -12.35 3.79 -6.88
C GLU A 340 -13.15 3.49 -8.14
N ALA A 341 -12.45 3.07 -9.18
CA ALA A 341 -13.06 2.70 -10.44
C ALA A 341 -13.18 1.17 -10.54
N PRO A 342 -14.39 0.61 -10.63
CA PRO A 342 -14.57 -0.81 -10.90
C PRO A 342 -14.08 -1.18 -12.30
N ASP A 343 -13.75 -2.44 -12.50
CA ASP A 343 -13.33 -2.94 -13.83
C ASP A 343 -14.51 -3.13 -14.78
N THR A 344 -15.74 -3.17 -14.27
CA THR A 344 -16.95 -3.26 -15.08
C THR A 344 -17.08 -2.06 -16.00
N THR A 345 -17.16 -2.31 -17.29
CA THR A 345 -17.25 -1.26 -18.32
C THR A 345 -18.50 -0.40 -18.13
N GLY A 346 -18.30 0.91 -17.97
CA GLY A 346 -19.37 1.90 -17.88
C GLY A 346 -19.91 2.13 -16.47
N ALA A 347 -19.35 1.50 -15.46
CA ALA A 347 -19.62 1.85 -14.07
C ALA A 347 -18.95 3.20 -13.72
N GLU A 348 -19.65 4.03 -12.96
CA GLU A 348 -19.09 5.29 -12.47
C GLU A 348 -18.17 5.03 -11.27
N PRO A 349 -17.05 5.75 -11.15
CA PRO A 349 -16.17 5.61 -10.00
C PRO A 349 -16.87 6.00 -8.70
N PHE A 350 -16.62 5.23 -7.64
CA PHE A 350 -17.03 5.63 -6.29
C PHE A 350 -16.01 6.65 -5.74
N VAL A 351 -16.50 7.78 -5.25
CA VAL A 351 -15.65 8.90 -4.82
C VAL A 351 -15.75 9.11 -3.32
N VAL A 352 -14.63 9.13 -2.63
CA VAL A 352 -14.54 9.42 -1.19
C VAL A 352 -13.56 10.54 -0.91
N ALA A 353 -13.84 11.33 0.16
CA ALA A 353 -12.89 12.30 0.67
C ALA A 353 -11.90 11.63 1.63
N LEU A 354 -10.59 11.79 1.40
CA LEU A 354 -9.55 11.21 2.23
C LEU A 354 -9.37 11.93 3.58
N PHE A 355 -9.77 13.18 3.68
CA PHE A 355 -9.78 13.94 4.94
C PHE A 355 -11.20 14.00 5.49
N GLN A 356 -11.38 13.44 6.68
CA GLN A 356 -12.67 13.41 7.38
C GLN A 356 -12.84 14.54 8.42
N ASP A 357 -11.78 15.26 8.76
CA ASP A 357 -11.85 16.34 9.76
C ASP A 357 -12.13 17.65 9.05
N GLY A 358 -13.37 18.02 8.81
CA GLY A 358 -14.04 19.29 8.49
C GLY A 358 -13.26 20.60 8.25
N GLU A 359 -11.95 20.58 8.32
CA GLU A 359 -11.07 21.66 7.94
C GLU A 359 -10.47 21.37 6.57
N GLU A 360 -11.02 21.98 5.53
CA GLU A 360 -10.28 22.10 4.28
C GLU A 360 -8.95 22.80 4.57
N PRO A 361 -7.81 22.14 4.26
CA PRO A 361 -6.50 22.77 4.49
C PRO A 361 -6.44 24.08 3.71
N LYS A 362 -6.05 25.16 4.34
CA LYS A 362 -5.76 26.41 3.65
C LYS A 362 -4.52 26.24 2.79
N GLY A 363 -4.69 26.09 1.49
CA GLY A 363 -3.63 25.85 0.52
C GLY A 363 -3.55 24.40 0.06
N THR A 364 -2.51 24.05 -0.69
CA THR A 364 -2.26 22.68 -1.14
C THR A 364 -1.89 21.79 0.06
N PRO A 365 -2.71 20.78 0.39
CA PRO A 365 -2.40 19.87 1.48
C PRO A 365 -1.04 19.19 1.27
N ARG A 366 -0.26 19.06 2.32
CA ARG A 366 1.01 18.35 2.29
C ARG A 366 0.92 17.05 3.08
N VAL A 367 1.10 15.94 2.40
CA VAL A 367 1.11 14.59 2.99
C VAL A 367 2.52 14.29 3.47
N LYS A 368 2.69 14.17 4.79
CA LYS A 368 4.00 13.94 5.44
C LYS A 368 4.33 12.45 5.48
N LEU A 369 4.56 11.84 4.31
CA LEU A 369 4.75 10.40 4.18
C LEU A 369 6.21 9.94 4.33
N PHE A 370 7.18 10.84 4.21
CA PHE A 370 8.61 10.51 4.22
C PHE A 370 8.97 9.46 3.15
N SER A 371 8.62 9.75 1.91
CA SER A 371 8.93 8.95 0.73
C SER A 371 8.82 9.81 -0.53
N ASP A 372 9.64 9.51 -1.51
CA ASP A 372 9.56 10.05 -2.87
C ASP A 372 8.70 9.19 -3.81
N LEU A 373 8.23 8.02 -3.35
CA LEU A 373 7.49 7.02 -4.13
C LEU A 373 8.25 6.52 -5.37
N LYS A 374 9.57 6.57 -5.33
CA LYS A 374 10.47 6.17 -6.40
C LYS A 374 11.19 4.87 -6.02
N ARG A 375 11.67 4.14 -7.01
CA ARG A 375 12.50 2.94 -6.82
C ARG A 375 13.98 3.29 -6.85
N HIS A 376 14.75 2.68 -5.95
CA HIS A 376 16.20 2.86 -5.82
C HIS A 376 16.93 1.53 -5.79
N ASP A 377 18.18 1.52 -6.28
CA ASP A 377 19.09 0.39 -6.11
C ASP A 377 19.64 0.40 -4.69
N MET A 378 19.30 -0.62 -3.91
CA MET A 378 19.68 -0.77 -2.50
C MET A 378 20.87 -1.72 -2.30
N GLY A 379 21.55 -2.09 -3.38
CA GLY A 379 22.73 -2.93 -3.35
C GLY A 379 22.44 -4.43 -3.20
N GLN A 380 23.50 -5.22 -3.35
CA GLN A 380 23.43 -6.68 -3.41
C GLN A 380 23.02 -7.33 -2.08
N GLU A 381 23.32 -6.71 -0.95
CA GLU A 381 22.98 -7.27 0.37
C GLU A 381 21.46 -7.30 0.61
N LEU A 382 20.71 -6.41 -0.04
CA LEU A 382 19.25 -6.37 -0.01
C LEU A 382 18.61 -7.01 -1.25
N ALA A 383 19.39 -7.55 -2.19
CA ALA A 383 18.85 -8.15 -3.40
C ALA A 383 18.02 -9.40 -3.09
N ASP A 384 16.91 -9.55 -3.80
CA ASP A 384 16.20 -10.82 -3.88
C ASP A 384 17.09 -11.93 -4.45
N PRO A 385 16.88 -13.19 -4.11
CA PRO A 385 17.65 -14.30 -4.67
C PRO A 385 17.48 -14.44 -6.20
N HIS A 386 16.41 -13.90 -6.75
CA HIS A 386 16.12 -13.86 -8.20
C HIS A 386 15.14 -12.70 -8.49
N THR A 387 15.04 -12.33 -9.78
CA THR A 387 14.02 -11.36 -10.22
C THR A 387 12.63 -11.99 -10.11
N HIS A 388 11.64 -11.18 -9.76
CA HIS A 388 10.26 -11.62 -9.70
C HIS A 388 9.75 -11.98 -11.11
N THR A 389 9.13 -13.14 -11.27
CA THR A 389 8.67 -13.62 -12.58
C THR A 389 7.61 -12.71 -13.20
N ASP A 390 6.75 -12.12 -12.38
CA ASP A 390 5.67 -11.21 -12.82
C ASP A 390 6.20 -9.82 -13.18
N HIS A 391 7.41 -9.47 -12.73
CA HIS A 391 8.04 -8.18 -12.95
C HIS A 391 9.53 -8.33 -13.28
N PRO A 392 9.87 -9.06 -14.35
CA PRO A 392 11.26 -9.40 -14.67
C PRO A 392 12.12 -8.19 -15.04
N HIS A 393 11.48 -7.06 -15.33
CA HIS A 393 12.15 -5.78 -15.63
C HIS A 393 12.61 -5.00 -14.40
N ILE A 394 12.18 -5.40 -13.18
CA ILE A 394 12.63 -4.77 -11.94
C ILE A 394 13.83 -5.55 -11.39
N PRO A 395 15.03 -4.95 -11.32
CA PRO A 395 16.21 -5.64 -10.80
C PRO A 395 16.03 -6.15 -9.38
N ALA A 396 16.75 -7.23 -9.04
CA ALA A 396 16.63 -7.90 -7.74
C ALA A 396 16.94 -6.96 -6.56
N GLN A 397 17.89 -6.05 -6.71
CA GLN A 397 18.33 -5.10 -5.68
C GLN A 397 17.53 -3.80 -5.65
N THR A 398 16.57 -3.62 -6.56
CA THR A 398 15.79 -2.38 -6.66
C THR A 398 14.54 -2.44 -5.80
N TRP A 399 14.30 -1.41 -4.98
CA TRP A 399 13.20 -1.32 -4.03
C TRP A 399 12.52 0.03 -4.05
N LEU A 400 11.22 0.03 -3.78
CA LEU A 400 10.43 1.25 -3.60
C LEU A 400 10.78 1.90 -2.26
N THR A 401 10.99 3.23 -2.23
CA THR A 401 11.06 3.99 -0.99
C THR A 401 9.71 3.90 -0.26
N ARG A 402 9.68 3.17 0.86
CA ARG A 402 8.47 3.03 1.67
C ARG A 402 8.22 4.28 2.51
N PRO A 403 6.96 4.70 2.68
CA PRO A 403 6.62 5.71 3.68
C PRO A 403 7.13 5.32 5.08
N LEU A 404 7.72 6.28 5.82
CA LEU A 404 8.18 6.04 7.18
C LEU A 404 7.13 6.34 8.24
N TRP A 405 5.96 6.79 7.86
CA TRP A 405 4.89 7.01 8.84
C TRP A 405 4.45 5.69 9.49
N GLY A 406 4.13 5.72 10.78
CA GLY A 406 3.84 4.52 11.54
C GLY A 406 5.06 3.64 11.82
N LEU A 407 6.29 4.17 11.61
CA LEU A 407 7.54 3.42 11.76
C LEU A 407 7.70 2.84 13.16
N ALA A 408 7.29 3.58 14.20
CA ALA A 408 7.43 3.15 15.59
C ALA A 408 6.66 1.85 15.90
N GLU A 409 5.57 1.59 15.19
CA GLU A 409 4.67 0.45 15.43
C GLU A 409 4.83 -0.68 14.39
N SER A 410 5.82 -0.62 13.49
CA SER A 410 5.93 -1.52 12.34
C SER A 410 7.17 -2.44 12.33
N PRO A 411 7.78 -2.83 13.46
CA PRO A 411 8.82 -3.84 13.42
C PRO A 411 8.21 -5.22 13.07
N PRO A 412 9.00 -6.13 12.43
CA PRO A 412 10.37 -5.94 11.95
C PRO A 412 10.44 -5.13 10.66
N TYR A 413 11.62 -4.58 10.36
CA TYR A 413 11.84 -3.65 9.25
C TYR A 413 12.46 -4.34 8.03
N LEU A 414 12.48 -3.62 6.90
CA LEU A 414 12.89 -4.05 5.57
C LEU A 414 11.89 -5.04 4.92
N HIS A 415 12.09 -5.27 3.63
CA HIS A 415 11.17 -6.07 2.82
C HIS A 415 10.98 -7.52 3.30
N ASP A 416 11.95 -8.05 4.01
CA ASP A 416 11.98 -9.43 4.53
C ASP A 416 12.01 -9.50 6.05
N GLY A 417 11.82 -8.37 6.75
CA GLY A 417 11.79 -8.33 8.21
C GLY A 417 13.11 -8.70 8.90
N ARG A 418 14.25 -8.65 8.19
CA ARG A 418 15.55 -9.02 8.77
C ARG A 418 16.06 -8.06 9.82
N ALA A 419 15.61 -6.82 9.81
CA ALA A 419 16.02 -5.82 10.77
C ALA A 419 15.04 -5.74 11.94
N ALA A 420 15.50 -6.13 13.12
CA ALA A 420 14.68 -6.10 14.34
C ALA A 420 14.52 -4.68 14.91
N THR A 421 15.47 -3.80 14.62
CA THR A 421 15.50 -2.42 15.11
C THR A 421 15.69 -1.41 13.98
N ILE A 422 15.32 -0.15 14.24
CA ILE A 422 15.53 0.94 13.27
C ILE A 422 17.03 1.13 12.94
N PRO A 423 17.97 1.12 13.89
CA PRO A 423 19.40 1.14 13.59
C PRO A 423 19.85 -0.01 12.68
N ASP A 424 19.34 -1.24 12.89
CA ASP A 424 19.66 -2.37 12.01
C ASP A 424 19.16 -2.12 10.59
N ALA A 425 17.95 -1.55 10.44
CA ALA A 425 17.41 -1.19 9.14
C ALA A 425 18.26 -0.12 8.43
N ILE A 426 18.67 0.93 9.14
CA ILE A 426 19.50 2.00 8.58
C ILE A 426 20.87 1.43 8.13
N THR A 427 21.50 0.60 8.93
CA THR A 427 22.83 0.04 8.61
C THR A 427 22.78 -0.97 7.46
N ALA A 428 21.60 -1.54 7.17
CA ALA A 428 21.43 -2.44 6.04
C ALA A 428 21.22 -1.71 4.70
N HIS A 429 21.04 -0.39 4.71
CA HIS A 429 20.91 0.39 3.49
C HIS A 429 22.23 0.39 2.70
N GLY A 430 22.16 -0.02 1.43
CA GLY A 430 23.30 -0.07 0.53
C GLY A 430 22.99 0.64 -0.80
N GLY A 431 23.77 0.36 -1.85
CA GLY A 431 23.57 0.96 -3.16
C GLY A 431 23.51 2.48 -3.13
N GLU A 432 22.43 3.07 -3.64
CA GLU A 432 22.22 4.53 -3.66
C GLU A 432 22.17 5.14 -2.24
N ALA A 433 21.79 4.38 -1.22
CA ALA A 433 21.70 4.86 0.16
C ALA A 433 22.95 4.57 1.02
N GLN A 434 24.01 4.00 0.44
CA GLN A 434 25.22 3.59 1.16
C GLN A 434 25.88 4.74 1.91
N ASP A 435 25.93 5.93 1.33
CA ASP A 435 26.57 7.09 1.94
C ASP A 435 25.80 7.55 3.20
N SER A 436 24.47 7.54 3.17
CA SER A 436 23.64 7.85 4.33
C SER A 436 23.81 6.81 5.45
N ALA A 437 23.89 5.53 5.10
CA ALA A 437 24.17 4.46 6.07
C ALA A 437 25.55 4.62 6.73
N ASN A 438 26.57 4.94 5.92
CA ASN A 438 27.94 5.21 6.43
C ASN A 438 27.96 6.45 7.34
N ALA A 439 27.26 7.52 6.95
CA ALA A 439 27.13 8.73 7.75
C ALA A 439 26.46 8.44 9.10
N PHE A 440 25.38 7.63 9.13
CA PHE A 440 24.76 7.18 10.37
C PHE A 440 25.72 6.43 11.27
N VAL A 441 26.48 5.48 10.74
CA VAL A 441 27.47 4.70 11.52
C VAL A 441 28.58 5.60 12.07
N ALA A 442 28.93 6.68 11.37
CA ALA A 442 29.94 7.65 11.80
C ALA A 442 29.46 8.62 12.89
N LEU A 443 28.15 8.74 13.11
CA LEU A 443 27.58 9.56 14.18
C LEU A 443 28.03 9.08 15.57
N SER A 444 28.08 10.01 16.52
CA SER A 444 28.23 9.62 17.93
C SER A 444 27.01 8.81 18.40
N LEU A 445 27.18 7.97 19.44
CA LEU A 445 26.05 7.23 20.02
C LEU A 445 24.92 8.16 20.53
N SER A 446 25.27 9.38 20.96
CA SER A 446 24.27 10.39 21.33
C SER A 446 23.46 10.83 20.13
N ASP A 447 24.11 11.15 19.01
CA ASP A 447 23.45 11.62 17.79
C ASP A 447 22.60 10.51 17.16
N GLN A 448 23.11 9.27 17.12
CA GLN A 448 22.30 8.10 16.70
C GLN A 448 21.05 7.95 17.57
N SER A 449 21.18 8.14 18.89
CA SER A 449 20.05 8.10 19.81
C SER A 449 19.06 9.25 19.60
N ASP A 450 19.53 10.44 19.22
CA ASP A 450 18.67 11.59 18.95
C ASP A 450 17.90 11.41 17.64
N LEU A 451 18.56 10.91 16.59
CA LEU A 451 17.90 10.49 15.35
C LEU A 451 16.83 9.41 15.61
N HIS A 452 17.13 8.45 16.47
CA HIS A 452 16.17 7.41 16.85
C HIS A 452 14.93 8.02 17.56
N VAL A 453 15.11 9.01 18.43
CA VAL A 453 13.99 9.73 19.07
C VAL A 453 13.11 10.43 18.02
N PHE A 454 13.71 11.01 16.98
CA PHE A 454 12.96 11.58 15.87
C PHE A 454 12.19 10.51 15.12
N LEU A 455 12.83 9.43 14.69
CA LEU A 455 12.22 8.35 13.91
C LEU A 455 11.07 7.67 14.67
N LEU A 456 11.19 7.48 15.98
CA LEU A 456 10.11 6.96 16.82
C LEU A 456 8.91 7.92 16.94
N SER A 457 9.05 9.18 16.56
CA SER A 457 7.93 10.13 16.51
C SER A 457 7.07 9.98 15.26
N LEU A 458 7.55 9.25 14.25
CA LEU A 458 6.81 8.89 13.05
C LEU A 458 5.85 7.73 13.38
N SER A 459 4.82 8.07 14.10
CA SER A 459 3.98 7.13 14.84
C SER A 459 2.53 7.22 14.38
N ARG A 460 1.79 6.20 14.76
CA ARG A 460 0.34 6.20 14.70
C ARG A 460 -0.18 6.98 15.90
N THR A 461 -0.95 8.05 15.68
CA THR A 461 -1.79 8.57 16.76
C THR A 461 -2.89 7.52 16.96
N PRO A 462 -3.01 6.90 18.15
CA PRO A 462 -4.16 6.09 18.44
C PRO A 462 -5.38 7.04 18.48
N LYS A 463 -5.92 7.38 17.33
CA LYS A 463 -7.30 7.78 17.26
C LYS A 463 -8.04 6.48 17.51
N LEU A 464 -8.60 6.35 18.70
CA LEU A 464 -9.71 5.45 18.89
C LEU A 464 -10.76 5.87 17.86
N ARG A 465 -10.72 5.24 16.70
CA ARG A 465 -11.97 5.13 15.95
C ARG A 465 -12.89 4.38 16.89
N ALA A 466 -14.08 4.89 17.06
CA ALA A 466 -15.10 4.20 17.80
C ALA A 466 -15.04 2.72 17.40
N PRO A 467 -15.06 1.77 18.34
CA PRO A 467 -15.12 0.38 17.98
C PRO A 467 -16.29 0.24 17.04
N LEU A 468 -15.98 -0.12 15.80
CA LEU A 468 -16.97 -0.56 14.85
C LEU A 468 -17.59 -1.82 15.38
#